data_1d1cef4f6027255748dddbbd4fa9f472
#
_entry.id   1d1cef4f6027255748dddbbd4fa9f472
#
_cell.length_a   1.000
_cell.length_b   1.000
_cell.length_c   1.000
_cell.angle_alpha   90.00
_cell.angle_beta   90.00
_cell.angle_gamma   90.00
#
_symmetry.space_group_name_H-M   'P 1'
#
loop_
_entity.id
_entity.type
_entity.pdbx_description
1 polymer ?
#
loop_
_entity_poly.entity_id
_entity_poly.type
_entity_poly.pdbx_seq_one_letter_code
_entity_poly.pdbx_strand_id
1 'polypeptide(L)'
;MQYIAIKTEEKDGKEFYTVNAIPLKNKNKSIVQKIPHPLGSDVLRYETIEDAKDAIVRAGFSYILPDGRKGTKPTPKVQKTSSGYDYSQLVLESIIDKVESTNSTVAAAAILALSEFPTEETFDILFNKIGEDNDAIRKNAISGICRYGNILQDKIIQALKSSNWVTRNSALTCIANLAETSNIDLEKFIIPLSETTNDTNTIVQSNALTTLGKVYQTYQKNKRV
;
A
#
# COMPACT_ATOMS: atom_id res chain seq x y z
N MET A 1 -24.16 2.07 -3.91
CA MET A 1 -23.15 3.12 -4.07
C MET A 1 -23.80 4.47 -3.83
N GLN A 2 -23.33 5.25 -2.90
CA GLN A 2 -23.84 6.60 -2.62
C GLN A 2 -22.99 7.58 -3.42
N TYR A 3 -23.63 8.52 -4.09
CA TYR A 3 -22.95 9.58 -4.85
C TYR A 3 -23.15 10.91 -4.14
N ILE A 4 -22.13 11.73 -4.17
CA ILE A 4 -22.13 13.08 -3.64
C ILE A 4 -21.97 14.04 -4.82
N ALA A 5 -22.87 15.03 -4.92
CA ALA A 5 -22.76 16.04 -5.96
C ALA A 5 -21.83 17.16 -5.53
N ILE A 6 -20.90 17.54 -6.39
CA ILE A 6 -20.12 18.76 -6.27
C ILE A 6 -20.92 19.84 -7.00
N LYS A 7 -21.17 20.96 -6.32
CA LYS A 7 -21.86 22.12 -6.90
C LYS A 7 -21.01 23.36 -6.76
N THR A 8 -21.14 24.25 -7.70
CA THR A 8 -20.56 25.59 -7.63
C THR A 8 -21.46 26.52 -6.83
N GLU A 9 -20.89 27.29 -5.94
CA GLU A 9 -21.58 28.34 -5.15
C GLU A 9 -20.76 29.63 -5.22
N GLU A 10 -21.41 30.76 -5.40
CA GLU A 10 -20.77 32.07 -5.34
C GLU A 10 -21.06 32.70 -3.96
N LYS A 11 -20.01 33.18 -3.29
CA LYS A 11 -20.12 33.89 -2.01
C LYS A 11 -19.08 35.01 -1.96
N ASP A 12 -19.53 36.21 -1.64
CA ASP A 12 -18.66 37.39 -1.51
C ASP A 12 -17.80 37.66 -2.77
N GLY A 13 -18.38 37.40 -3.97
CA GLY A 13 -17.71 37.58 -5.26
C GLY A 13 -16.64 36.53 -5.58
N LYS A 14 -16.58 35.43 -4.80
CA LYS A 14 -15.70 34.29 -5.06
C LYS A 14 -16.52 33.04 -5.32
N GLU A 15 -16.04 32.24 -6.26
CA GLU A 15 -16.61 30.94 -6.59
C GLU A 15 -16.02 29.87 -5.67
N PHE A 16 -16.89 29.03 -5.10
CA PHE A 16 -16.53 27.89 -4.26
C PHE A 16 -17.22 26.62 -4.73
N TYR A 17 -16.67 25.49 -4.36
CA TYR A 17 -17.26 24.18 -4.59
C TYR A 17 -17.82 23.61 -3.31
N THR A 18 -19.11 23.25 -3.34
CA THR A 18 -19.82 22.65 -2.20
C THR A 18 -20.16 21.20 -2.47
N VAL A 19 -20.23 20.41 -1.42
CA VAL A 19 -20.51 18.97 -1.46
C VAL A 19 -21.92 18.71 -0.93
N ASN A 20 -22.77 18.07 -1.75
CA ASN A 20 -24.17 17.80 -1.39
C ASN A 20 -24.46 16.30 -1.55
N ALA A 21 -25.04 15.69 -0.52
CA ALA A 21 -25.50 14.31 -0.59
C ALA A 21 -26.70 14.16 -1.55
N ILE A 22 -26.66 13.12 -2.40
CA ILE A 22 -27.76 12.77 -3.29
C ILE A 22 -28.60 11.71 -2.59
N PRO A 23 -29.90 11.95 -2.33
CA PRO A 23 -30.76 10.96 -1.72
C PRO A 23 -30.88 9.73 -2.63
N LEU A 24 -30.74 8.52 -2.06
CA LEU A 24 -31.01 7.26 -2.76
C LEU A 24 -32.52 7.17 -3.02
N LYS A 25 -32.91 7.20 -4.29
CA LYS A 25 -34.27 6.83 -4.69
C LYS A 25 -34.40 5.32 -4.60
N ASN A 26 -34.98 4.83 -3.52
CA ASN A 26 -35.42 3.44 -3.46
C ASN A 26 -36.70 3.29 -4.28
N LYS A 27 -36.76 2.32 -5.19
CA LYS A 27 -37.88 2.13 -6.14
C LYS A 27 -39.26 1.92 -5.50
N ASN A 28 -39.32 1.65 -4.18
CA ASN A 28 -40.57 1.27 -3.50
C ASN A 28 -40.99 2.10 -2.30
N LYS A 29 -40.23 3.09 -1.82
CA LYS A 29 -40.68 4.08 -0.84
C LYS A 29 -39.70 5.24 -0.84
N SER A 30 -40.23 6.46 -0.77
CA SER A 30 -39.46 7.68 -0.54
C SER A 30 -38.93 7.73 0.89
N ILE A 31 -38.01 6.87 1.22
CA ILE A 31 -37.21 7.02 2.43
C ILE A 31 -36.10 8.00 2.06
N VAL A 32 -36.36 9.27 2.38
CA VAL A 32 -35.30 10.27 2.49
C VAL A 32 -34.48 9.89 3.73
N GLN A 33 -33.58 8.93 3.60
CA GLN A 33 -32.52 8.78 4.58
C GLN A 33 -31.73 10.08 4.54
N LYS A 34 -31.82 10.87 5.61
CA LYS A 34 -30.86 11.96 5.84
C LYS A 34 -29.50 11.29 5.97
N ILE A 35 -28.78 11.25 4.86
CA ILE A 35 -27.37 10.84 4.88
C ILE A 35 -26.65 11.96 5.63
N PRO A 36 -25.97 11.66 6.75
CA PRO A 36 -25.18 12.68 7.42
C PRO A 36 -24.23 13.28 6.41
N HIS A 37 -23.98 14.59 6.46
CA HIS A 37 -23.02 15.23 5.58
C HIS A 37 -21.69 14.51 5.74
N PRO A 38 -21.08 14.00 4.64
CA PRO A 38 -19.91 13.10 4.74
C PRO A 38 -18.71 13.74 5.41
N LEU A 39 -18.69 15.07 5.51
CA LEU A 39 -17.58 15.88 6.03
C LEU A 39 -17.94 16.65 7.30
N GLY A 40 -19.04 16.31 7.96
CA GLY A 40 -19.49 16.95 9.19
C GLY A 40 -20.81 17.69 9.08
N SER A 41 -21.20 18.43 10.14
CA SER A 41 -22.50 19.13 10.22
C SER A 41 -22.54 20.43 9.42
N ASP A 42 -21.39 21.03 9.08
CA ASP A 42 -21.29 22.33 8.42
C ASP A 42 -21.07 22.16 6.91
N VAL A 43 -21.60 23.09 6.12
CA VAL A 43 -21.36 23.15 4.68
C VAL A 43 -19.93 23.61 4.46
N LEU A 44 -19.06 22.68 4.12
CA LEU A 44 -17.68 22.99 3.77
C LEU A 44 -17.61 23.52 2.34
N ARG A 45 -16.88 24.62 2.17
CA ARG A 45 -16.59 25.24 0.89
C ARG A 45 -15.15 25.01 0.53
N TYR A 46 -14.92 24.59 -0.69
CA TYR A 46 -13.59 24.30 -1.24
C TYR A 46 -13.25 25.32 -2.29
N GLU A 47 -12.03 25.83 -2.30
CA GLU A 47 -11.57 26.81 -3.29
C GLU A 47 -11.30 26.15 -4.66
N THR A 48 -11.02 24.84 -4.68
CA THR A 48 -10.83 24.10 -5.92
C THR A 48 -11.75 22.88 -5.99
N ILE A 49 -12.06 22.48 -7.22
CA ILE A 49 -12.87 21.27 -7.47
C ILE A 49 -12.11 20.00 -7.05
N GLU A 50 -10.79 20.03 -7.13
CA GLU A 50 -9.90 18.94 -6.71
C GLU A 50 -9.99 18.72 -5.20
N ASP A 51 -9.96 19.77 -4.41
CA ASP A 51 -10.09 19.67 -2.96
C ASP A 51 -11.45 19.08 -2.55
N ALA A 52 -12.52 19.45 -3.25
CA ALA A 52 -13.84 18.88 -3.04
C ALA A 52 -13.89 17.39 -3.39
N LYS A 53 -13.27 16.96 -4.50
CA LYS A 53 -13.16 15.55 -4.91
C LYS A 53 -12.40 14.73 -3.87
N ASP A 54 -11.24 15.22 -3.47
CA ASP A 54 -10.37 14.57 -2.48
C ASP A 54 -11.11 14.34 -1.16
N ALA A 55 -11.83 15.35 -0.67
CA ALA A 55 -12.59 15.25 0.56
C ALA A 55 -13.69 14.18 0.49
N ILE A 56 -14.41 14.09 -0.64
CA ILE A 56 -15.45 13.08 -0.87
C ILE A 56 -14.85 11.67 -0.86
N VAL A 57 -13.76 11.48 -1.56
CA VAL A 57 -13.14 10.15 -1.69
C VAL A 57 -12.51 9.70 -0.38
N ARG A 58 -11.83 10.59 0.37
CA ARG A 58 -11.31 10.29 1.71
C ARG A 58 -12.41 9.90 2.69
N ALA A 59 -13.63 10.43 2.50
CA ALA A 59 -14.80 10.04 3.28
C ALA A 59 -15.45 8.72 2.80
N GLY A 60 -14.87 8.04 1.81
CA GLY A 60 -15.36 6.75 1.30
C GLY A 60 -16.54 6.85 0.32
N PHE A 61 -16.77 8.01 -0.30
CA PHE A 61 -17.87 8.22 -1.24
C PHE A 61 -17.37 8.40 -2.68
N SER A 62 -18.31 8.25 -3.62
CA SER A 62 -18.13 8.62 -5.02
C SER A 62 -18.75 9.99 -5.28
N TYR A 63 -18.26 10.73 -6.28
CA TYR A 63 -18.74 12.07 -6.59
C TYR A 63 -19.36 12.20 -7.98
N ILE A 64 -20.19 13.23 -8.14
CA ILE A 64 -20.70 13.70 -9.45
C ILE A 64 -20.23 15.14 -9.61
N LEU A 65 -19.59 15.42 -10.74
CA LEU A 65 -19.14 16.75 -11.12
C LEU A 65 -20.31 17.64 -11.53
N PRO A 66 -20.15 18.98 -11.56
CA PRO A 66 -21.17 19.91 -12.04
C PRO A 66 -21.66 19.59 -13.46
N ASP A 67 -20.82 19.04 -14.33
CA ASP A 67 -21.16 18.60 -15.68
C ASP A 67 -21.83 17.22 -15.76
N GLY A 68 -22.14 16.60 -14.61
CA GLY A 68 -22.80 15.28 -14.50
C GLY A 68 -21.87 14.08 -14.62
N ARG A 69 -20.57 14.25 -14.84
CA ARG A 69 -19.61 13.13 -14.85
C ARG A 69 -19.45 12.56 -13.46
N LYS A 70 -19.27 11.23 -13.38
CA LYS A 70 -19.08 10.49 -12.11
C LYS A 70 -17.63 10.13 -11.94
N GLY A 71 -17.15 10.23 -10.69
CA GLY A 71 -15.81 9.82 -10.32
C GLY A 71 -15.77 9.19 -8.93
N THR A 72 -14.78 8.35 -8.71
CA THR A 72 -14.57 7.61 -7.46
C THR A 72 -13.19 7.87 -6.85
N LYS A 73 -12.35 8.65 -7.53
CA LYS A 73 -10.98 8.91 -7.14
C LYS A 73 -10.64 10.38 -7.25
N PRO A 74 -9.85 10.90 -6.32
CA PRO A 74 -9.27 12.23 -6.45
C PRO A 74 -8.41 12.29 -7.72
N THR A 75 -8.33 13.46 -8.34
CA THR A 75 -7.31 13.71 -9.36
C THR A 75 -5.99 13.93 -8.62
N PRO A 76 -4.94 13.16 -8.92
CA PRO A 76 -3.64 13.37 -8.29
C PRO A 76 -3.14 14.80 -8.53
N LYS A 77 -2.66 15.45 -7.48
CA LYS A 77 -2.13 16.81 -7.58
C LYS A 77 -0.71 16.74 -8.11
N VAL A 78 -0.51 17.22 -9.34
CA VAL A 78 0.82 17.43 -9.89
C VAL A 78 1.37 18.75 -9.36
N GLN A 79 2.41 18.69 -8.55
CA GLN A 79 3.04 19.87 -7.98
C GLN A 79 4.01 20.49 -8.99
N LYS A 80 3.92 21.81 -9.17
CA LYS A 80 4.90 22.55 -9.97
C LYS A 80 6.06 22.93 -9.07
N THR A 81 7.25 22.45 -9.39
CA THR A 81 8.50 22.78 -8.71
C THR A 81 9.28 23.84 -9.49
N SER A 82 10.36 24.36 -8.94
CA SER A 82 11.27 25.28 -9.64
C SER A 82 11.95 24.66 -10.87
N SER A 83 12.04 23.32 -10.92
CA SER A 83 12.67 22.54 -12.01
C SER A 83 11.66 21.91 -12.99
N GLY A 84 10.35 22.09 -12.76
CA GLY A 84 9.28 21.49 -13.59
C GLY A 84 8.10 20.98 -12.77
N TYR A 85 7.42 19.94 -13.27
CA TYR A 85 6.30 19.29 -12.58
C TYR A 85 6.79 18.04 -11.86
N ASP A 86 6.38 17.88 -10.58
CA ASP A 86 6.59 16.64 -9.83
C ASP A 86 5.41 15.70 -10.06
N TYR A 87 5.67 14.59 -10.71
CA TYR A 87 4.69 13.53 -11.03
C TYR A 87 4.73 12.36 -10.05
N SER A 88 5.59 12.40 -9.03
CA SER A 88 5.86 11.26 -8.14
C SER A 88 4.59 10.74 -7.48
N GLN A 89 3.77 11.63 -6.94
CA GLN A 89 2.51 11.26 -6.30
C GLN A 89 1.52 10.65 -7.30
N LEU A 90 1.36 11.25 -8.49
CA LEU A 90 0.49 10.74 -9.55
C LEU A 90 0.88 9.31 -9.94
N VAL A 91 2.18 9.07 -10.14
CA VAL A 91 2.70 7.76 -10.54
C VAL A 91 2.47 6.74 -9.43
N LEU A 92 2.82 7.09 -8.18
CA LEU A 92 2.67 6.21 -7.02
C LEU A 92 1.20 5.81 -6.81
N GLU A 93 0.27 6.76 -6.80
CA GLU A 93 -1.16 6.48 -6.63
C GLU A 93 -1.71 5.61 -7.77
N SER A 94 -1.25 5.83 -9.01
CA SER A 94 -1.65 5.03 -10.16
C SER A 94 -1.20 3.57 -10.03
N ILE A 95 -0.03 3.32 -9.42
CA ILE A 95 0.49 1.98 -9.15
C ILE A 95 -0.27 1.34 -7.99
N ILE A 96 -0.41 2.04 -6.86
CA ILE A 96 -1.10 1.53 -5.65
C ILE A 96 -2.53 1.10 -6.00
N ASP A 97 -3.21 1.84 -6.87
CA ASP A 97 -4.56 1.50 -7.35
C ASP A 97 -4.66 0.10 -7.99
N LYS A 98 -3.58 -0.41 -8.52
CA LYS A 98 -3.56 -1.69 -9.23
C LYS A 98 -3.05 -2.86 -8.40
N VAL A 99 -2.56 -2.60 -7.17
CA VAL A 99 -2.07 -3.65 -6.26
C VAL A 99 -3.17 -4.67 -5.92
N GLU A 100 -4.41 -4.20 -5.75
CA GLU A 100 -5.58 -5.05 -5.45
C GLU A 100 -6.40 -5.41 -6.72
N SER A 101 -5.78 -5.40 -7.89
CA SER A 101 -6.45 -5.78 -9.13
C SER A 101 -6.90 -7.24 -9.08
N THR A 102 -8.12 -7.50 -9.52
CA THR A 102 -8.63 -8.88 -9.71
C THR A 102 -7.86 -9.66 -10.77
N ASN A 103 -7.19 -8.97 -11.68
CA ASN A 103 -6.26 -9.57 -12.63
C ASN A 103 -4.89 -9.74 -11.97
N SER A 104 -4.49 -10.97 -11.69
CA SER A 104 -3.24 -11.29 -11.01
C SER A 104 -1.99 -10.82 -11.73
N THR A 105 -2.00 -10.76 -13.06
CA THR A 105 -0.89 -10.24 -13.87
C THR A 105 -0.73 -8.73 -13.64
N VAL A 106 -1.84 -8.00 -13.60
CA VAL A 106 -1.84 -6.56 -13.33
C VAL A 106 -1.39 -6.28 -11.89
N ALA A 107 -1.90 -7.04 -10.92
CA ALA A 107 -1.50 -6.93 -9.52
C ALA A 107 0.01 -7.21 -9.35
N ALA A 108 0.52 -8.30 -9.95
CA ALA A 108 1.94 -8.64 -9.88
C ALA A 108 2.84 -7.56 -10.51
N ALA A 109 2.41 -6.97 -11.63
CA ALA A 109 3.13 -5.86 -12.28
C ALA A 109 3.11 -4.58 -11.39
N ALA A 110 1.98 -4.27 -10.76
CA ALA A 110 1.88 -3.15 -9.84
C ALA A 110 2.80 -3.31 -8.62
N ILE A 111 2.84 -4.51 -8.03
CA ILE A 111 3.75 -4.85 -6.92
C ILE A 111 5.21 -4.69 -7.33
N LEU A 112 5.59 -5.15 -8.53
CA LEU A 112 6.94 -4.96 -9.04
C LEU A 112 7.25 -3.46 -9.23
N ALA A 113 6.35 -2.71 -9.85
CA ALA A 113 6.53 -1.27 -10.05
C ALA A 113 6.60 -0.50 -8.71
N LEU A 114 5.82 -0.92 -7.70
CA LEU A 114 5.82 -0.31 -6.37
C LEU A 114 7.19 -0.41 -5.67
N SER A 115 7.96 -1.45 -5.98
CA SER A 115 9.31 -1.64 -5.43
C SER A 115 10.32 -0.56 -5.84
N GLU A 116 10.02 0.25 -6.85
CA GLU A 116 10.85 1.40 -7.26
C GLU A 116 10.63 2.65 -6.38
N PHE A 117 9.64 2.61 -5.47
CA PHE A 117 9.29 3.71 -4.57
C PHE A 117 9.54 3.29 -3.10
N PRO A 118 10.80 3.26 -2.61
CA PRO A 118 11.13 2.74 -1.31
C PRO A 118 10.76 3.73 -0.19
N THR A 119 9.50 3.75 0.22
CA THR A 119 8.95 4.49 1.35
C THR A 119 8.41 3.54 2.41
N GLU A 120 8.14 4.04 3.62
CA GLU A 120 7.52 3.20 4.67
C GLU A 120 6.14 2.70 4.26
N GLU A 121 5.34 3.53 3.60
CA GLU A 121 4.02 3.18 3.09
C GLU A 121 4.09 2.04 2.06
N THR A 122 4.97 2.16 1.07
CA THR A 122 5.12 1.13 0.03
C THR A 122 5.67 -0.17 0.58
N PHE A 123 6.52 -0.11 1.61
CA PHE A 123 6.96 -1.30 2.31
C PHE A 123 5.80 -2.06 2.95
N ASP A 124 4.93 -1.39 3.68
CA ASP A 124 3.80 -2.04 4.35
C ASP A 124 2.87 -2.72 3.33
N ILE A 125 2.66 -2.09 2.17
CA ILE A 125 1.92 -2.68 1.06
C ILE A 125 2.62 -3.96 0.56
N LEU A 126 3.91 -3.90 0.28
CA LEU A 126 4.69 -5.05 -0.19
C LEU A 126 4.73 -6.16 0.87
N PHE A 127 4.92 -5.78 2.14
CA PHE A 127 4.99 -6.73 3.25
C PHE A 127 3.70 -7.53 3.44
N ASN A 128 2.54 -6.90 3.24
CA ASN A 128 1.25 -7.59 3.29
C ASN A 128 1.09 -8.61 2.14
N LYS A 129 1.87 -8.50 1.06
CA LYS A 129 1.80 -9.39 -0.11
C LYS A 129 2.73 -10.60 -0.05
N ILE A 130 3.63 -10.70 0.92
CA ILE A 130 4.53 -11.88 1.03
C ILE A 130 3.83 -13.16 1.49
N GLY A 131 2.61 -13.06 2.01
CA GLY A 131 1.77 -14.18 2.43
C GLY A 131 0.73 -14.62 1.39
N GLU A 132 0.71 -14.02 0.21
CA GLU A 132 -0.25 -14.32 -0.86
C GLU A 132 -0.02 -15.71 -1.47
N ASP A 133 -1.11 -16.37 -1.88
CA ASP A 133 -1.03 -17.68 -2.56
C ASP A 133 -0.47 -17.56 -3.97
N ASN A 134 -0.66 -16.41 -4.62
CA ASN A 134 -0.13 -16.15 -5.95
C ASN A 134 1.40 -15.98 -5.93
N ASP A 135 2.09 -16.91 -6.57
CA ASP A 135 3.56 -16.99 -6.56
C ASP A 135 4.23 -15.76 -7.20
N ALA A 136 3.66 -15.20 -8.27
CA ALA A 136 4.21 -14.02 -8.94
C ALA A 136 4.09 -12.76 -8.06
N ILE A 137 2.94 -12.56 -7.43
CA ILE A 137 2.72 -11.47 -6.46
C ILE A 137 3.71 -11.60 -5.32
N ARG A 138 3.81 -12.77 -4.71
CA ARG A 138 4.69 -13.04 -3.58
C ARG A 138 6.16 -12.81 -3.92
N LYS A 139 6.66 -13.34 -5.06
CA LYS A 139 8.04 -13.16 -5.50
C LYS A 139 8.39 -11.70 -5.76
N ASN A 140 7.50 -10.95 -6.40
CA ASN A 140 7.70 -9.52 -6.66
C ASN A 140 7.72 -8.73 -5.35
N ALA A 141 6.85 -9.06 -4.39
CA ALA A 141 6.84 -8.43 -3.06
C ALA A 141 8.15 -8.70 -2.31
N ILE A 142 8.62 -9.95 -2.28
CA ILE A 142 9.92 -10.33 -1.67
C ILE A 142 11.07 -9.55 -2.31
N SER A 143 11.12 -9.51 -3.64
CA SER A 143 12.16 -8.76 -4.37
C SER A 143 12.12 -7.26 -4.04
N GLY A 144 10.92 -6.69 -3.95
CA GLY A 144 10.73 -5.30 -3.54
C GLY A 144 11.25 -5.03 -2.13
N ILE A 145 10.85 -5.85 -1.16
CA ILE A 145 11.27 -5.71 0.25
C ILE A 145 12.80 -5.73 0.39
N CYS A 146 13.49 -6.56 -0.37
CA CYS A 146 14.95 -6.65 -0.31
C CYS A 146 15.66 -5.33 -0.69
N ARG A 147 15.00 -4.40 -1.37
CA ARG A 147 15.56 -3.09 -1.71
C ARG A 147 15.59 -2.10 -0.54
N TYR A 148 14.84 -2.38 0.55
CA TYR A 148 14.79 -1.51 1.72
C TYR A 148 15.98 -1.70 2.69
N GLY A 149 16.79 -2.75 2.51
CA GLY A 149 18.01 -2.99 3.29
C GLY A 149 17.75 -3.08 4.80
N ASN A 150 18.55 -2.34 5.59
CA ASN A 150 18.53 -2.41 7.06
C ASN A 150 17.27 -1.85 7.74
N ILE A 151 16.48 -1.02 7.04
CA ILE A 151 15.44 -0.20 7.68
C ILE A 151 14.35 -1.07 8.32
N LEU A 152 14.19 -2.33 7.88
CA LEU A 152 13.00 -3.12 8.18
C LEU A 152 13.31 -4.53 8.69
N GLN A 153 14.53 -4.77 9.19
CA GLN A 153 14.94 -6.07 9.75
C GLN A 153 13.97 -6.58 10.80
N ASP A 154 13.52 -5.74 11.72
CA ASP A 154 12.64 -6.13 12.82
C ASP A 154 11.27 -6.61 12.30
N LYS A 155 10.71 -5.95 11.26
CA LYS A 155 9.45 -6.39 10.62
C LYS A 155 9.63 -7.76 9.96
N ILE A 156 10.76 -8.01 9.28
CA ILE A 156 11.05 -9.31 8.65
C ILE A 156 11.22 -10.39 9.71
N ILE A 157 11.90 -10.10 10.82
CA ILE A 157 12.03 -11.02 11.97
C ILE A 157 10.64 -11.33 12.57
N GLN A 158 9.79 -10.33 12.69
CA GLN A 158 8.42 -10.53 13.18
C GLN A 158 7.61 -11.45 12.24
N ALA A 159 7.84 -11.38 10.92
CA ALA A 159 7.17 -12.25 9.95
C ALA A 159 7.51 -13.73 10.13
N LEU A 160 8.67 -14.09 10.71
CA LEU A 160 8.98 -15.47 11.07
C LEU A 160 8.03 -16.06 12.13
N LYS A 161 7.29 -15.22 12.85
CA LYS A 161 6.31 -15.60 13.87
C LYS A 161 4.86 -15.55 13.35
N SER A 162 4.64 -15.31 12.05
CA SER A 162 3.31 -15.27 11.44
C SER A 162 2.57 -16.60 11.60
N SER A 163 1.26 -16.56 11.79
CA SER A 163 0.41 -17.77 11.76
C SER A 163 0.39 -18.42 10.37
N ASN A 164 0.55 -17.61 9.29
CA ASN A 164 0.61 -18.10 7.93
C ASN A 164 2.02 -18.63 7.61
N TRP A 165 2.13 -19.94 7.34
CA TRP A 165 3.41 -20.56 7.00
C TRP A 165 4.03 -20.02 5.70
N VAL A 166 3.22 -19.56 4.74
CA VAL A 166 3.71 -18.93 3.50
C VAL A 166 4.44 -17.63 3.83
N THR A 167 3.89 -16.82 4.73
CA THR A 167 4.55 -15.59 5.22
C THR A 167 5.87 -15.91 5.90
N ARG A 168 5.91 -16.93 6.80
CA ARG A 168 7.15 -17.35 7.47
C ARG A 168 8.20 -17.80 6.47
N ASN A 169 7.81 -18.60 5.48
CA ASN A 169 8.70 -19.06 4.42
C ASN A 169 9.22 -17.92 3.54
N SER A 170 8.37 -16.94 3.22
CA SER A 170 8.75 -15.74 2.47
C SER A 170 9.73 -14.87 3.23
N ALA A 171 9.56 -14.74 4.56
CA ALA A 171 10.51 -14.05 5.42
C ALA A 171 11.90 -14.68 5.38
N LEU A 172 11.98 -16.02 5.41
CA LEU A 172 13.25 -16.75 5.23
C LEU A 172 13.91 -16.43 3.89
N THR A 173 13.11 -16.36 2.80
CA THR A 173 13.61 -15.99 1.49
C THR A 173 14.12 -14.55 1.45
N CYS A 174 13.41 -13.61 2.10
CA CYS A 174 13.88 -12.23 2.25
C CYS A 174 15.24 -12.18 2.98
N ILE A 175 15.36 -12.88 4.11
CA ILE A 175 16.60 -12.92 4.90
C ILE A 175 17.75 -13.49 4.08
N ALA A 176 17.51 -14.58 3.35
CA ALA A 176 18.52 -15.22 2.51
C ALA A 176 19.02 -14.30 1.40
N ASN A 177 18.12 -13.53 0.76
CA ASN A 177 18.47 -12.57 -0.29
C ASN A 177 19.23 -11.37 0.29
N LEU A 178 18.77 -10.82 1.41
CA LEU A 178 19.44 -9.71 2.09
C LEU A 178 20.86 -10.08 2.54
N ALA A 179 21.08 -11.32 2.98
CA ALA A 179 22.40 -11.79 3.38
C ALA A 179 23.41 -11.81 2.20
N GLU A 180 22.93 -11.93 0.95
CA GLU A 180 23.80 -11.90 -0.24
C GLU A 180 24.08 -10.50 -0.76
N THR A 181 23.11 -9.59 -0.64
CA THR A 181 23.09 -8.36 -1.44
C THR A 181 23.31 -7.09 -0.60
N SER A 182 23.16 -7.15 0.71
CA SER A 182 23.07 -5.96 1.54
C SER A 182 24.09 -5.96 2.69
N ASN A 183 24.58 -4.78 3.04
CA ASN A 183 25.34 -4.57 4.27
C ASN A 183 24.37 -4.42 5.44
N ILE A 184 23.85 -5.56 5.92
CA ILE A 184 22.87 -5.65 7.01
C ILE A 184 23.50 -6.27 8.25
N ASP A 185 22.90 -6.00 9.41
CA ASP A 185 23.28 -6.64 10.66
C ASP A 185 22.77 -8.09 10.71
N LEU A 186 23.61 -9.01 10.18
CA LEU A 186 23.28 -10.44 10.12
C LEU A 186 23.17 -11.10 11.49
N GLU A 187 23.78 -10.54 12.52
CA GLU A 187 23.75 -11.12 13.88
C GLU A 187 22.33 -11.16 14.45
N LYS A 188 21.52 -10.14 14.14
CA LYS A 188 20.12 -10.07 14.57
C LYS A 188 19.25 -11.24 14.08
N PHE A 189 19.60 -11.85 12.95
CA PHE A 189 18.84 -12.96 12.39
C PHE A 189 19.21 -14.35 12.94
N ILE A 190 20.40 -14.52 13.56
CA ILE A 190 20.90 -15.83 13.95
C ILE A 190 19.95 -16.52 14.96
N ILE A 191 19.56 -15.83 16.02
CA ILE A 191 18.68 -16.42 17.05
C ILE A 191 17.27 -16.68 16.47
N PRO A 192 16.59 -15.73 15.83
CA PRO A 192 15.28 -15.99 15.23
C PRO A 192 15.27 -17.12 14.20
N LEU A 193 16.32 -17.24 13.39
CA LEU A 193 16.46 -18.34 12.43
C LEU A 193 16.65 -19.68 13.15
N SER A 194 17.47 -19.72 14.19
CA SER A 194 17.67 -20.94 15.01
C SER A 194 16.36 -21.40 15.64
N GLU A 195 15.54 -20.48 16.15
CA GLU A 195 14.20 -20.80 16.66
C GLU A 195 13.30 -21.38 15.57
N THR A 196 13.34 -20.77 14.35
CA THR A 196 12.50 -21.19 13.21
C THR A 196 12.89 -22.57 12.67
N THR A 197 14.07 -23.11 12.97
CA THR A 197 14.42 -24.50 12.60
C THR A 197 13.55 -25.54 13.27
N ASN A 198 12.79 -25.17 14.31
CA ASN A 198 11.82 -26.01 14.99
C ASN A 198 10.38 -25.75 14.57
N ASP A 199 10.17 -25.11 13.40
CA ASP A 199 8.83 -24.82 12.87
C ASP A 199 8.01 -26.09 12.67
N THR A 200 6.70 -26.01 12.89
CA THR A 200 5.78 -27.14 12.70
C THR A 200 5.57 -27.50 11.22
N ASN A 201 5.82 -26.55 10.30
CA ASN A 201 5.75 -26.79 8.87
C ASN A 201 7.13 -27.21 8.35
N THR A 202 7.20 -28.39 7.73
CA THR A 202 8.47 -28.98 7.26
C THR A 202 9.18 -28.18 6.19
N ILE A 203 8.43 -27.43 5.35
CA ILE A 203 9.00 -26.53 4.32
C ILE A 203 9.71 -25.36 5.01
N VAL A 204 9.04 -24.73 5.98
CA VAL A 204 9.62 -23.64 6.76
C VAL A 204 10.84 -24.14 7.53
N GLN A 205 10.74 -25.28 8.19
CA GLN A 205 11.84 -25.89 8.93
C GLN A 205 13.07 -26.14 8.04
N SER A 206 12.88 -26.75 6.87
CA SER A 206 13.97 -27.02 5.91
C SER A 206 14.62 -25.74 5.42
N ASN A 207 13.80 -24.73 5.06
CA ASN A 207 14.32 -23.46 4.57
C ASN A 207 14.97 -22.63 5.69
N ALA A 208 14.54 -22.76 6.94
CA ALA A 208 15.19 -22.14 8.07
C ALA A 208 16.61 -22.67 8.28
N LEU A 209 16.82 -24.00 8.19
CA LEU A 209 18.15 -24.61 8.27
C LEU A 209 19.09 -24.09 7.19
N THR A 210 18.65 -24.06 5.94
CA THR A 210 19.47 -23.57 4.82
C THR A 210 19.78 -22.09 4.93
N THR A 211 18.78 -21.28 5.34
CA THR A 211 18.94 -19.83 5.52
C THR A 211 19.88 -19.53 6.69
N LEU A 212 19.74 -20.23 7.81
CA LEU A 212 20.64 -20.09 8.96
C LEU A 212 22.10 -20.37 8.58
N GLY A 213 22.34 -21.47 7.84
CA GLY A 213 23.69 -21.82 7.36
C GLY A 213 24.30 -20.73 6.48
N LYS A 214 23.50 -20.18 5.54
CA LYS A 214 23.91 -19.10 4.65
C LYS A 214 24.22 -17.81 5.40
N VAL A 215 23.31 -17.36 6.27
CA VAL A 215 23.48 -16.17 7.10
C VAL A 215 24.72 -16.26 7.96
N TYR A 216 24.91 -17.40 8.64
CA TYR A 216 26.07 -17.63 9.50
C TYR A 216 27.39 -17.62 8.69
N GLN A 217 27.43 -18.24 7.52
CA GLN A 217 28.61 -18.23 6.65
C GLN A 217 28.98 -16.79 6.24
N THR A 218 27.99 -15.99 5.84
CA THR A 218 28.22 -14.60 5.44
C THR A 218 28.66 -13.74 6.64
N TYR A 219 28.01 -13.93 7.80
CA TYR A 219 28.40 -13.27 9.05
C TYR A 219 29.87 -13.56 9.43
N GLN A 220 30.31 -14.81 9.32
CA GLN A 220 31.71 -15.17 9.60
C GLN A 220 32.69 -14.55 8.61
N LYS A 221 32.33 -14.45 7.33
CA LYS A 221 33.15 -13.76 6.32
C LYS A 221 33.32 -12.28 6.66
N ASN A 222 32.23 -11.62 7.05
CA ASN A 222 32.25 -10.18 7.38
C ASN A 222 33.06 -9.85 8.64
N LYS A 223 33.19 -10.82 9.58
CA LYS A 223 34.04 -10.64 10.79
C LYS A 223 35.54 -10.81 10.53
N ARG A 224 35.92 -11.36 9.38
CA ARG A 224 37.34 -11.61 9.07
C ARG A 224 37.97 -10.47 8.23
N VAL A 225 37.17 -9.50 7.84
CA VAL A 225 37.59 -8.27 7.14
C VAL A 225 37.70 -7.14 8.14
#